data_4515dfddba951e9d77a975668e5aea54
#
_entry.id   4515dfddba951e9d77a975668e5aea54
#
_cell.length_a   1.000
_cell.length_b   1.000
_cell.length_c   1.000
_cell.angle_alpha   90.00
_cell.angle_beta   90.00
_cell.angle_gamma   90.00
#
_symmetry.space_group_name_H-M   'P 1'
#
loop_
_entity.id
_entity.type
_entity.pdbx_description
1 polymer ?
#
loop_
_entity_poly.entity_id
_entity_poly.type
_entity_poly.pdbx_seq_one_letter_code
_entity_poly.pdbx_strand_id
1 'polypeptide(L)'
;FTKAVEDRQEGRLILVTAISPTPAGEGKTTTTVGLGQALAQLDKKVMICLREPSLGPCMGIKGGAAGGGYSQVVPMEDINLHFTGDLHAITAAHNLLAAMTDNHIQQGNELQIDPRRVVCIRVMDMNDRALSHIVIGLV
;
A
#
# COMPACT_ATOMS: atom_id res chain seq x y z
N PHE A 1 23.62 11.22 -10.48
CA PHE A 1 22.22 11.27 -10.94
C PHE A 1 21.83 12.70 -11.35
N THR A 2 22.14 13.72 -10.57
CA THR A 2 21.83 15.12 -10.84
C THR A 2 22.47 15.65 -12.14
N LYS A 3 23.76 15.38 -12.40
CA LYS A 3 24.45 15.84 -13.62
C LYS A 3 23.85 15.33 -14.94
N ALA A 4 23.18 14.19 -14.94
CA ALA A 4 22.58 13.62 -16.15
C ALA A 4 21.25 14.29 -16.54
N VAL A 5 20.73 15.19 -15.70
CA VAL A 5 19.43 15.83 -15.87
C VAL A 5 19.55 17.34 -16.09
N GLU A 6 20.71 17.95 -15.75
CA GLU A 6 20.93 19.39 -15.80
C GLU A 6 20.74 19.99 -17.21
N ASP A 7 21.00 19.22 -18.26
CA ASP A 7 20.89 19.66 -19.65
C ASP A 7 19.53 19.30 -20.31
N ARG A 8 18.58 18.77 -19.54
CA ARG A 8 17.28 18.39 -20.08
C ARG A 8 16.26 19.52 -19.92
N GLN A 9 15.44 19.67 -20.94
CA GLN A 9 14.31 20.59 -20.86
C GLN A 9 13.38 20.17 -19.72
N GLU A 10 13.07 21.10 -18.84
CA GLU A 10 12.16 20.87 -17.73
C GLU A 10 10.76 20.50 -18.21
N GLY A 11 10.17 19.48 -17.58
CA GLY A 11 8.77 19.10 -17.79
C GLY A 11 7.83 19.92 -16.91
N ARG A 12 6.55 19.76 -17.18
CA ARG A 12 5.50 20.34 -16.32
C ARG A 12 5.02 19.28 -15.33
N LEU A 13 4.98 19.65 -14.06
CA LEU A 13 4.44 18.80 -12.99
C LEU A 13 2.95 19.13 -12.78
N ILE A 14 2.13 18.09 -12.83
CA ILE A 14 0.70 18.17 -12.49
C ILE A 14 0.48 17.33 -11.25
N LEU A 15 0.09 17.92 -10.14
CA LEU A 15 -0.25 17.24 -8.91
C LEU A 15 -1.76 17.01 -8.82
N VAL A 16 -2.16 15.75 -8.72
CA VAL A 16 -3.55 15.36 -8.47
C VAL A 16 -3.71 14.99 -7.01
N THR A 17 -4.52 15.73 -6.30
CA THR A 17 -4.74 15.56 -4.86
C THR A 17 -6.22 15.74 -4.49
N ALA A 18 -6.56 15.44 -3.24
CA ALA A 18 -7.89 15.69 -2.69
C ALA A 18 -7.77 16.35 -1.31
N ILE A 19 -8.75 17.14 -0.95
CA ILE A 19 -8.78 17.92 0.30
C ILE A 19 -9.01 17.01 1.51
N SER A 20 -9.98 16.12 1.42
CA SER A 20 -10.37 15.23 2.52
C SER A 20 -10.61 13.81 2.03
N PRO A 21 -10.21 12.79 2.80
CA PRO A 21 -10.52 11.41 2.47
C PRO A 21 -12.00 11.11 2.66
N THR A 22 -12.56 10.28 1.77
CA THR A 22 -13.92 9.73 1.89
C THR A 22 -13.88 8.21 1.90
N PRO A 23 -14.88 7.54 2.50
CA PRO A 23 -14.93 6.06 2.51
C PRO A 23 -14.94 5.44 1.11
N ALA A 24 -15.60 6.09 0.15
CA ALA A 24 -15.67 5.60 -1.23
C ALA A 24 -14.43 5.89 -2.07
N GLY A 25 -13.49 6.69 -1.53
CA GLY A 25 -12.37 7.23 -2.29
C GLY A 25 -12.74 8.49 -3.10
N GLU A 26 -11.73 9.28 -3.48
CA GLU A 26 -11.92 10.56 -4.16
C GLU A 26 -11.59 10.48 -5.65
N GLY A 27 -11.31 9.30 -6.18
CA GLY A 27 -10.98 9.09 -7.58
C GLY A 27 -9.62 9.66 -8.03
N LYS A 28 -8.72 9.99 -7.11
CA LYS A 28 -7.39 10.53 -7.45
C LYS A 28 -6.64 9.69 -8.49
N THR A 29 -6.55 8.40 -8.26
CA THR A 29 -5.84 7.48 -9.15
C THR A 29 -6.51 7.41 -10.51
N THR A 30 -7.84 7.24 -10.56
CA THR A 30 -8.61 7.21 -11.80
C THR A 30 -8.45 8.49 -12.59
N THR A 31 -8.51 9.64 -11.93
CA THR A 31 -8.29 10.95 -12.56
C THR A 31 -6.86 11.09 -13.09
N THR A 32 -5.87 10.64 -12.33
CA THR A 32 -4.46 10.71 -12.75
C THR A 32 -4.20 9.85 -13.97
N VAL A 33 -4.70 8.62 -13.99
CA VAL A 33 -4.56 7.70 -15.14
C VAL A 33 -5.31 8.26 -16.35
N GLY A 34 -6.56 8.68 -16.17
CA GLY A 34 -7.37 9.24 -17.26
C GLY A 34 -6.76 10.52 -17.85
N LEU A 35 -6.23 11.40 -17.01
CA LEU A 35 -5.52 12.61 -17.47
C LEU A 35 -4.27 12.24 -18.27
N GLY A 36 -3.48 11.27 -17.79
CA GLY A 36 -2.31 10.81 -18.52
C GLY A 36 -2.66 10.21 -19.88
N GLN A 37 -3.70 9.39 -19.96
CA GLN A 37 -4.20 8.85 -21.22
C GLN A 37 -4.68 9.95 -22.18
N ALA A 38 -5.44 10.93 -21.68
CA ALA A 38 -5.92 12.03 -22.48
C ALA A 38 -4.77 12.89 -23.05
N LEU A 39 -3.76 13.18 -22.23
CA LEU A 39 -2.58 13.91 -22.67
C LEU A 39 -1.78 13.12 -23.71
N ALA A 40 -1.67 11.80 -23.57
CA ALA A 40 -1.02 10.94 -24.54
C ALA A 40 -1.76 10.94 -25.88
N GLN A 41 -3.10 10.96 -25.88
CA GLN A 41 -3.92 11.09 -27.11
C GLN A 41 -3.74 12.45 -27.80
N LEU A 42 -3.28 13.46 -27.07
CA LEU A 42 -2.92 14.76 -27.62
C LEU A 42 -1.42 14.85 -28.00
N ASP A 43 -0.76 13.73 -28.23
CA ASP A 43 0.64 13.60 -28.59
C ASP A 43 1.61 14.26 -27.60
N LYS A 44 1.23 14.34 -26.31
CA LYS A 44 2.12 14.83 -25.27
C LYS A 44 2.94 13.69 -24.69
N LYS A 45 4.21 13.94 -24.43
CA LYS A 45 5.06 13.01 -23.67
C LYS A 45 4.66 13.07 -22.20
N VAL A 46 4.08 12.00 -21.69
CA VAL A 46 3.52 11.95 -20.34
C VAL A 46 4.19 10.84 -19.55
N MET A 47 4.45 11.11 -18.28
CA MET A 47 4.83 10.10 -17.29
C MET A 47 3.83 10.19 -16.14
N ILE A 48 3.21 9.06 -15.79
CA ILE A 48 2.27 8.95 -14.69
C ILE A 48 3.01 8.34 -13.50
N CYS A 49 3.01 9.03 -12.36
CA CYS A 49 3.59 8.54 -11.12
C CYS A 49 2.45 8.27 -10.14
N LEU A 50 2.24 7.01 -9.80
CA LEU A 50 1.22 6.58 -8.86
C LEU A 50 1.86 6.05 -7.58
N ARG A 51 1.13 6.17 -6.48
CA ARG A 51 1.48 5.47 -5.25
C ARG A 51 0.89 4.07 -5.29
N GLU A 52 1.73 3.09 -5.09
CA GLU A 52 1.34 1.69 -4.96
C GLU A 52 0.72 1.42 -3.59
N PRO A 53 -0.44 0.73 -3.51
CA PRO A 53 -0.97 0.25 -2.24
C PRO A 53 -0.25 -1.03 -1.81
N SER A 54 0.02 -1.17 -0.52
CA SER A 54 0.53 -2.44 0.04
C SER A 54 -0.55 -3.46 0.29
N LEU A 55 -1.67 -3.06 0.85
CA LEU A 55 -2.77 -3.93 1.27
C LEU A 55 -4.14 -3.26 1.03
N GLY A 56 -4.18 -2.25 0.18
CA GLY A 56 -5.31 -1.34 0.05
C GLY A 56 -6.68 -1.99 -0.09
N PRO A 57 -6.93 -2.83 -1.12
CA PRO A 57 -8.23 -3.45 -1.31
C PRO A 57 -8.53 -4.61 -0.36
N CYS A 58 -7.49 -5.23 0.21
CA CYS A 58 -7.62 -6.41 1.09
C CYS A 58 -7.88 -6.01 2.55
N MET A 59 -7.46 -4.83 2.95
CA MET A 59 -7.61 -4.31 4.31
C MET A 59 -8.24 -2.93 4.31
N GLY A 60 -9.54 -2.89 4.56
CA GLY A 60 -10.28 -1.65 4.75
C GLY A 60 -10.93 -1.11 3.48
N ILE A 61 -11.28 0.17 3.53
CA ILE A 61 -12.13 0.84 2.54
C ILE A 61 -11.29 1.62 1.50
N LYS A 62 -10.00 1.36 1.41
CA LYS A 62 -9.15 2.07 0.43
C LYS A 62 -9.32 1.47 -0.95
N GLY A 63 -9.57 2.32 -1.94
CA GLY A 63 -9.63 1.92 -3.34
C GLY A 63 -8.29 1.41 -3.86
N GLY A 64 -8.33 0.66 -4.96
CA GLY A 64 -7.14 0.18 -5.65
C GLY A 64 -6.33 1.31 -6.29
N ALA A 65 -5.08 1.01 -6.66
CA ALA A 65 -4.16 1.95 -7.31
C ALA A 65 -4.14 1.84 -8.84
N ALA A 66 -4.95 0.94 -9.42
CA ALA A 66 -4.92 0.68 -10.84
C ALA A 66 -5.83 1.60 -11.67
N GLY A 67 -6.58 2.50 -11.05
CA GLY A 67 -7.57 3.33 -11.74
C GLY A 67 -8.97 2.71 -11.78
N GLY A 68 -9.80 3.08 -12.76
CA GLY A 68 -11.16 2.58 -12.88
C GLY A 68 -11.77 2.84 -14.25
N GLY A 69 -12.85 2.12 -14.57
CA GLY A 69 -13.49 2.20 -15.87
C GLY A 69 -12.54 1.87 -17.02
N TYR A 70 -12.46 2.74 -18.01
CA TYR A 70 -11.49 2.63 -19.11
C TYR A 70 -10.11 3.19 -18.81
N SER A 71 -9.94 3.86 -17.66
CA SER A 71 -8.68 4.46 -17.20
C SER A 71 -7.98 3.55 -16.21
N GLN A 72 -7.43 2.45 -16.71
CA GLN A 72 -6.81 1.42 -15.87
C GLN A 72 -5.36 1.15 -16.26
N VAL A 73 -4.56 0.80 -15.24
CA VAL A 73 -3.21 0.27 -15.39
C VAL A 73 -3.28 -1.25 -15.29
N VAL A 74 -2.62 -1.96 -16.18
CA VAL A 74 -2.55 -3.42 -16.19
C VAL A 74 -1.13 -3.89 -15.88
N PRO A 75 -0.94 -5.01 -15.19
CA PRO A 75 -1.95 -5.94 -14.66
C PRO A 75 -2.61 -5.41 -13.38
N MET A 76 -3.93 -5.29 -13.40
CA MET A 76 -4.68 -4.63 -12.32
C MET A 76 -4.69 -5.45 -11.02
N GLU A 77 -4.83 -6.75 -11.12
CA GLU A 77 -4.86 -7.64 -9.97
C GLU A 77 -3.55 -7.58 -9.19
N ASP A 78 -2.42 -7.70 -9.89
CA ASP A 78 -1.09 -7.68 -9.27
C ASP A 78 -0.83 -6.34 -8.58
N ILE A 79 -1.15 -5.24 -9.24
CA ILE A 79 -0.97 -3.88 -8.68
C ILE A 79 -1.84 -3.68 -7.44
N ASN A 80 -3.07 -4.19 -7.45
CA ASN A 80 -4.00 -4.01 -6.33
C ASN A 80 -3.71 -4.97 -5.17
N LEU A 81 -3.26 -6.17 -5.44
CA LEU A 81 -3.02 -7.17 -4.40
C LEU A 81 -1.64 -6.98 -3.74
N HIS A 82 -0.57 -7.09 -4.50
CA HIS A 82 0.77 -6.80 -3.98
C HIS A 82 1.84 -6.90 -5.08
N PHE A 83 2.28 -5.80 -5.62
CA PHE A 83 3.13 -5.77 -6.81
C PHE A 83 4.63 -6.01 -6.57
N THR A 84 5.12 -5.90 -5.34
CA THR A 84 6.55 -5.85 -5.05
C THR A 84 7.26 -7.19 -4.85
N GLY A 85 6.62 -8.31 -5.19
CA GLY A 85 7.24 -9.65 -5.20
C GLY A 85 6.98 -10.49 -3.94
N ASP A 86 7.39 -11.75 -4.01
CA ASP A 86 7.01 -12.78 -3.03
C ASP A 86 7.51 -12.52 -1.62
N LEU A 87 8.74 -12.07 -1.44
CA LEU A 87 9.29 -11.79 -0.11
C LEU A 87 8.53 -10.66 0.59
N HIS A 88 8.15 -9.64 -0.15
CA HIS A 88 7.37 -8.54 0.37
C HIS A 88 5.92 -8.95 0.63
N ALA A 89 5.34 -9.79 -0.22
CA ALA A 89 4.00 -10.35 -0.05
C ALA A 89 3.93 -11.23 1.21
N ILE A 90 4.88 -12.13 1.42
CA ILE A 90 4.97 -12.99 2.61
C ILE A 90 5.10 -12.14 3.89
N THR A 91 5.95 -11.11 3.86
CA THR A 91 6.13 -10.21 4.99
C THR A 91 4.84 -9.45 5.31
N ALA A 92 4.15 -8.94 4.30
CA ALA A 92 2.88 -8.25 4.47
C ALA A 92 1.79 -9.18 5.02
N ALA A 93 1.69 -10.41 4.51
CA ALA A 93 0.74 -11.41 4.98
C ALA A 93 1.01 -11.81 6.43
N HIS A 94 2.27 -12.01 6.79
CA HIS A 94 2.66 -12.34 8.16
C HIS A 94 2.36 -11.20 9.14
N ASN A 95 2.68 -9.97 8.77
CA ASN A 95 2.40 -8.81 9.59
C ASN A 95 0.89 -8.60 9.78
N LEU A 96 0.10 -8.87 8.75
CA LEU A 96 -1.35 -8.83 8.83
C LEU A 96 -1.88 -9.88 9.82
N LEU A 97 -1.42 -11.13 9.72
CA LEU A 97 -1.82 -12.21 10.63
C LEU A 97 -1.46 -11.85 12.08
N ALA A 98 -0.27 -11.35 12.32
CA ALA A 98 0.16 -10.91 13.65
C ALA A 98 -0.72 -9.79 14.20
N ALA A 99 -1.01 -8.78 13.40
CA ALA A 99 -1.88 -7.67 13.78
C ALA A 99 -3.32 -8.12 14.04
N MET A 100 -3.86 -9.03 13.24
CA MET A 100 -5.20 -9.59 13.45
C MET A 100 -5.28 -10.40 14.74
N THR A 101 -4.25 -11.21 15.03
CA THR A 101 -4.17 -12.01 16.26
C THR A 101 -4.12 -11.11 17.49
N ASP A 102 -3.27 -10.11 17.46
CA ASP A 102 -3.13 -9.13 18.54
C ASP A 102 -4.43 -8.36 18.78
N ASN A 103 -5.03 -7.86 17.73
CA ASN A 103 -6.31 -7.15 17.81
C ASN A 103 -7.44 -8.05 18.32
N HIS A 104 -7.49 -9.32 17.90
CA HIS A 104 -8.48 -10.28 18.38
C HIS A 104 -8.37 -10.51 19.90
N ILE A 105 -7.15 -10.70 20.38
CA ILE A 105 -6.88 -10.87 21.83
C ILE A 105 -7.32 -9.62 22.60
N GLN A 106 -7.00 -8.45 22.08
CA GLN A 106 -7.29 -7.16 22.72
C GLN A 106 -8.79 -6.80 22.72
N GLN A 107 -9.54 -7.23 21.70
CA GLN A 107 -10.95 -6.88 21.50
C GLN A 107 -11.94 -7.92 22.06
N GLY A 108 -11.54 -8.69 23.04
CA GLY A 108 -12.44 -9.60 23.74
C GLY A 108 -12.15 -11.08 23.59
N ASN A 109 -11.21 -11.46 22.70
CA ASN A 109 -10.67 -12.81 22.59
C ASN A 109 -11.72 -13.93 22.55
N GLU A 110 -12.72 -13.80 21.67
CA GLU A 110 -13.82 -14.78 21.55
C GLU A 110 -13.32 -16.22 21.30
N LEU A 111 -12.18 -16.37 20.60
CA LEU A 111 -11.54 -17.65 20.34
C LEU A 111 -10.75 -18.20 21.54
N GLN A 112 -10.68 -17.45 22.63
CA GLN A 112 -9.94 -17.82 23.84
C GLN A 112 -8.47 -18.19 23.56
N ILE A 113 -7.81 -17.42 22.73
CA ILE A 113 -6.38 -17.58 22.41
C ILE A 113 -5.58 -17.28 23.69
N ASP A 114 -4.75 -18.23 24.12
CA ASP A 114 -3.82 -18.00 25.22
C ASP A 114 -2.63 -17.17 24.71
N PRO A 115 -2.44 -15.92 25.14
CA PRO A 115 -1.35 -15.07 24.67
C PRO A 115 0.04 -15.66 24.87
N ARG A 116 0.20 -16.51 25.91
CA ARG A 116 1.47 -17.17 26.21
C ARG A 116 1.83 -18.27 25.21
N ARG A 117 0.85 -18.74 24.43
CA ARG A 117 1.02 -19.75 23.40
C ARG A 117 1.15 -19.20 22.01
N VAL A 118 1.03 -17.88 21.85
CA VAL A 118 1.23 -17.22 20.57
C VAL A 118 2.72 -17.11 20.30
N VAL A 119 3.18 -17.83 19.28
CA VAL A 119 4.57 -17.77 18.82
C VAL A 119 4.57 -17.23 17.41
N CYS A 120 4.93 -15.95 17.25
CA CYS A 120 5.11 -15.32 15.96
C CYS A 120 6.59 -15.16 15.68
N ILE A 121 7.14 -16.06 14.87
CA ILE A 121 8.50 -15.93 14.36
C ILE A 121 8.45 -14.99 13.15
N ARG A 122 9.23 -13.93 13.15
CA ARG A 122 9.25 -13.00 12.05
C ARG A 122 9.82 -13.62 10.80
N VAL A 123 9.14 -13.35 9.69
CA VAL A 123 9.62 -13.77 8.37
C VAL A 123 10.80 -12.91 7.93
N MET A 124 10.83 -11.66 8.36
CA MET A 124 11.89 -10.71 8.05
C MET A 124 12.27 -9.93 9.31
N ASP A 125 13.56 -9.87 9.59
CA ASP A 125 14.06 -9.16 10.76
C ASP A 125 13.93 -7.64 10.56
N MET A 126 13.28 -7.00 11.50
CA MET A 126 13.11 -5.54 11.54
C MET A 126 13.59 -5.00 12.88
N ASN A 127 14.11 -3.78 12.87
CA ASN A 127 14.53 -3.08 14.07
C ASN A 127 13.34 -2.76 14.98
N ASP A 128 13.18 -3.55 16.03
CA ASP A 128 12.12 -3.40 17.02
C ASP A 128 12.64 -2.95 18.38
N ARG A 129 13.09 -1.73 18.43
CA ARG A 129 13.55 -1.16 19.71
C ARG A 129 12.46 -1.17 20.77
N ALA A 130 11.23 -0.93 20.40
CA ALA A 130 10.10 -0.95 21.31
C ALA A 130 9.86 -2.34 21.90
N LEU A 131 10.02 -3.40 21.09
CA LEU A 131 9.82 -4.77 21.52
C LEU A 131 10.99 -5.34 22.34
N SER A 132 12.19 -4.78 22.24
CA SER A 132 13.35 -5.24 23.01
C SER A 132 13.21 -5.06 24.52
N HIS A 133 12.27 -4.24 24.95
CA HIS A 133 11.97 -3.97 26.36
C HIS A 133 10.61 -4.51 26.81
N ILE A 134 9.90 -5.24 25.95
CA ILE A 134 8.61 -5.83 26.29
C ILE A 134 8.85 -7.21 26.89
N VAL A 135 8.39 -7.40 28.10
CA VAL A 135 8.28 -8.72 28.73
C VAL A 135 6.84 -9.16 28.59
N ILE A 136 6.61 -10.18 27.78
CA ILE A 136 5.28 -10.74 27.54
C ILE A 136 5.12 -12.07 28.29
N GLY A 137 3.89 -12.37 28.71
CA GLY A 137 3.58 -13.62 29.42
C GLY A 137 3.91 -13.61 30.91
N LEU A 138 4.19 -12.48 31.50
CA LEU A 138 4.19 -12.33 32.95
C LEU A 138 2.74 -12.28 33.43
N VAL A 139 2.32 -13.33 34.09
CA VAL A 139 1.04 -13.45 34.82
C VAL A 139 1.37 -13.71 36.26
#